data_3ef3330a7420e10b28da09bedbec2828
#
_entry.id   3ef3330a7420e10b28da09bedbec2828
#
_cell.length_a   1.000
_cell.length_b   1.000
_cell.length_c   1.000
_cell.angle_alpha   90.00
_cell.angle_beta   90.00
_cell.angle_gamma   90.00
#
_symmetry.space_group_name_H-M   'P 1'
#
loop_
_entity.id
_entity.type
_entity.pdbx_description
1 polymer ?
#
loop_
_entity_poly.entity_id
_entity_poly.type
_entity_poly.pdbx_seq_one_letter_code
_entity_poly.pdbx_strand_id
1 'polypeptide(L)'
;MSLLRSTFTAVLACLILVSCGSNPETTTHGLSIQVVNAKPGYTRSESVEVSLANPNSIAISRLEFQLGDKKIAGNLNTNTTIPLEGLRMGAHDLIARIKSSEETYSTEMKIVIVADEPPKLYTYKVLESYPHDIQAYTQGLEFFGEAL
;
A
#
# COMPACT_ATOMS: atom_id res chain seq x y z
N MET A 1 8.97 -1.49 57.65
CA MET A 1 9.75 -1.22 56.43
C MET A 1 9.40 -2.12 55.25
N SER A 2 8.62 -3.20 55.39
CA SER A 2 8.24 -4.10 54.29
C SER A 2 7.07 -3.61 53.41
N LEU A 3 6.11 -2.90 54.01
CA LEU A 3 4.91 -2.38 53.29
C LEU A 3 5.25 -1.26 52.31
N LEU A 4 6.28 -0.45 52.60
CA LEU A 4 6.65 0.66 51.71
C LEU A 4 7.40 0.18 50.45
N ARG A 5 8.06 -1.00 50.52
CA ARG A 5 8.71 -1.62 49.35
C ARG A 5 7.70 -2.28 48.39
N SER A 6 6.62 -2.85 48.94
CA SER A 6 5.59 -3.51 48.13
C SER A 6 4.75 -2.52 47.31
N THR A 7 4.44 -1.35 47.87
CA THR A 7 3.69 -0.31 47.18
C THR A 7 4.49 0.36 46.05
N PHE A 8 5.81 0.49 46.23
CA PHE A 8 6.67 1.06 45.19
C PHE A 8 6.82 0.15 43.96
N THR A 9 6.85 -1.18 44.17
CA THR A 9 6.94 -2.16 43.10
C THR A 9 5.63 -2.24 42.33
N ALA A 10 4.48 -2.09 42.98
CA ALA A 10 3.16 -2.07 42.33
C ALA A 10 2.95 -0.82 41.46
N VAL A 11 3.41 0.35 41.91
CA VAL A 11 3.31 1.61 41.13
C VAL A 11 4.23 1.59 39.92
N LEU A 12 5.41 1.00 40.02
CA LEU A 12 6.35 0.87 38.89
C LEU A 12 5.82 -0.10 37.82
N ALA A 13 5.12 -1.16 38.20
CA ALA A 13 4.51 -2.11 37.25
C ALA A 13 3.33 -1.53 36.46
N CYS A 14 2.57 -0.56 37.02
CA CYS A 14 1.49 0.13 36.33
C CYS A 14 1.96 1.15 35.28
N LEU A 15 3.18 1.66 35.39
CA LEU A 15 3.71 2.67 34.46
C LEU A 15 4.16 2.10 33.11
N ILE A 16 4.23 0.78 32.95
CA ILE A 16 4.71 0.14 31.71
C ILE A 16 3.57 -0.19 30.72
N LEU A 17 2.29 -0.02 31.11
CA LEU A 17 1.13 -0.38 30.28
C LEU A 17 0.55 0.76 29.42
N VAL A 18 1.16 1.95 29.40
CA VAL A 18 0.67 3.10 28.62
C VAL A 18 1.52 3.33 27.37
N SER A 19 2.11 2.28 26.80
CA SER A 19 2.69 2.35 25.47
C SER A 19 1.79 1.63 24.45
N CYS A 20 0.53 2.03 24.38
CA CYS A 20 -0.24 1.86 23.18
C CYS A 20 0.16 3.02 22.24
N GLY A 21 1.04 2.75 21.29
CA GLY A 21 1.22 3.61 20.15
C GLY A 21 -0.12 3.72 19.42
N SER A 22 -0.90 4.75 19.73
CA SER A 22 -1.99 5.17 18.86
C SER A 22 -1.34 5.61 17.55
N ASN A 23 -1.48 4.79 16.51
CA ASN A 23 -1.39 5.33 15.17
C ASN A 23 -2.31 6.56 15.15
N PRO A 24 -1.85 7.72 14.67
CA PRO A 24 -2.74 8.84 14.52
C PRO A 24 -3.88 8.36 13.63
N GLU A 25 -5.07 8.21 14.21
CA GLU A 25 -6.28 8.02 13.43
C GLU A 25 -6.33 9.19 12.47
N THR A 26 -6.10 8.93 11.20
CA THR A 26 -6.19 9.93 10.16
C THR A 26 -7.67 10.26 10.04
N THR A 27 -8.11 11.28 10.77
CA THR A 27 -9.49 11.73 10.77
C THR A 27 -9.79 12.23 9.36
N THR A 28 -10.46 11.44 8.56
CA THR A 28 -10.74 11.77 7.15
C THR A 28 -11.87 12.80 7.03
N HIS A 29 -12.63 13.05 8.09
CA HIS A 29 -13.78 13.95 8.11
C HIS A 29 -14.71 13.81 6.89
N GLY A 30 -14.86 12.59 6.37
CA GLY A 30 -15.64 12.30 5.18
C GLY A 30 -14.93 12.63 3.86
N LEU A 31 -13.70 13.16 3.91
CA LEU A 31 -12.89 13.35 2.70
C LEU A 31 -12.49 11.99 2.10
N SER A 32 -12.63 11.83 0.80
CA SER A 32 -12.23 10.60 0.12
C SER A 32 -11.73 10.89 -1.30
N ILE A 33 -10.80 10.04 -1.77
CA ILE A 33 -10.34 10.07 -3.14
C ILE A 33 -11.38 9.37 -4.02
N GLN A 34 -11.74 9.99 -5.12
CA GLN A 34 -12.58 9.40 -6.16
C GLN A 34 -11.76 9.22 -7.42
N VAL A 35 -11.87 8.07 -8.05
CA VAL A 35 -11.25 7.78 -9.35
C VAL A 35 -12.31 7.84 -10.42
N VAL A 36 -12.09 8.69 -11.40
CA VAL A 36 -12.92 8.72 -12.61
C VAL A 36 -12.58 7.50 -13.45
N ASN A 37 -13.59 6.76 -13.91
CA ASN A 37 -13.39 5.51 -14.65
C ASN A 37 -12.58 4.45 -13.90
N ALA A 38 -12.94 4.22 -12.63
CA ALA A 38 -12.31 3.20 -11.80
C ALA A 38 -12.37 1.81 -12.44
N LYS A 39 -11.24 1.09 -12.42
CA LYS A 39 -11.11 -0.27 -12.95
C LYS A 39 -10.21 -1.12 -12.03
N PRO A 40 -10.27 -2.46 -12.17
CA PRO A 40 -9.50 -3.36 -11.30
C PRO A 40 -7.99 -3.22 -11.42
N GLY A 41 -7.50 -2.72 -12.55
CA GLY A 41 -6.06 -2.51 -12.77
C GLY A 41 -5.81 -1.55 -13.92
N TYR A 42 -4.67 -0.89 -13.86
CA TYR A 42 -4.19 0.09 -14.85
C TYR A 42 -2.84 -0.34 -15.38
N THR A 43 -2.56 -0.07 -16.64
CA THR A 43 -1.25 -0.30 -17.22
C THR A 43 -0.32 0.90 -16.97
N ARG A 44 0.99 0.72 -17.08
CA ARG A 44 1.96 1.81 -16.89
C ARG A 44 1.90 2.89 -17.95
N SER A 45 1.40 2.57 -19.12
CA SER A 45 1.19 3.51 -20.24
C SER A 45 -0.02 4.43 -20.03
N GLU A 46 -0.84 4.16 -19.03
CA GLU A 46 -2.04 4.94 -18.72
C GLU A 46 -1.79 6.03 -17.68
N SER A 47 -2.81 6.83 -17.47
CA SER A 47 -2.93 7.76 -16.36
C SER A 47 -4.25 7.54 -15.62
N VAL A 48 -4.28 7.92 -14.36
CA VAL A 48 -5.47 7.88 -13.52
C VAL A 48 -5.95 9.30 -13.28
N GLU A 49 -7.25 9.54 -13.50
CA GLU A 49 -7.88 10.80 -13.15
C GLU A 49 -8.55 10.67 -11.78
N VAL A 50 -8.18 11.56 -10.89
CA VAL A 50 -8.65 11.56 -9.50
C VAL A 50 -9.23 12.90 -9.12
N SER A 51 -10.19 12.86 -8.20
CA SER A 51 -10.74 14.03 -7.55
C SER A 51 -10.87 13.79 -6.05
N LEU A 52 -11.06 14.85 -5.29
CA LEU A 52 -11.32 14.78 -3.86
C LEU A 52 -12.83 15.01 -3.60
N ALA A 53 -13.50 14.02 -3.02
CA ALA A 53 -14.84 14.23 -2.47
C ALA A 53 -14.74 14.96 -1.13
N ASN A 54 -15.48 16.06 -1.02
CA ASN A 54 -15.54 16.91 0.16
C ASN A 54 -17.01 17.18 0.54
N PRO A 55 -17.75 16.18 1.05
CA PRO A 55 -19.17 16.29 1.32
C PRO A 55 -19.50 17.31 2.42
N ASN A 56 -18.55 17.54 3.32
CA ASN A 56 -18.73 18.46 4.44
C ASN A 56 -18.28 19.92 4.11
N SER A 57 -17.95 20.19 2.84
CA SER A 57 -17.54 21.53 2.38
C SER A 57 -16.42 22.16 3.23
N ILE A 58 -15.45 21.34 3.65
CA ILE A 58 -14.29 21.81 4.40
C ILE A 58 -13.52 22.81 3.52
N ALA A 59 -13.12 23.94 4.08
CA ALA A 59 -12.31 24.93 3.37
C ALA A 59 -10.89 24.41 3.17
N ILE A 60 -10.55 24.05 1.94
CA ILE A 60 -9.25 23.47 1.59
C ILE A 60 -8.38 24.55 0.98
N SER A 61 -7.19 24.75 1.54
CA SER A 61 -6.18 25.68 1.04
C SER A 61 -5.16 25.02 0.10
N ARG A 62 -4.89 23.72 0.28
CA ARG A 62 -3.96 22.95 -0.55
C ARG A 62 -4.37 21.49 -0.62
N LEU A 63 -4.27 20.93 -1.82
CA LEU A 63 -4.45 19.52 -2.10
C LEU A 63 -3.19 18.99 -2.81
N GLU A 64 -2.68 17.86 -2.37
CA GLU A 64 -1.55 17.19 -2.97
C GLU A 64 -1.85 15.69 -3.03
N PHE A 65 -1.68 15.08 -4.19
CA PHE A 65 -1.73 13.64 -4.37
C PHE A 65 -0.32 13.08 -4.40
N GLN A 66 -0.12 11.95 -3.73
CA GLN A 66 1.13 11.19 -3.75
C GLN A 66 0.84 9.75 -4.19
N LEU A 67 1.58 9.27 -5.20
CA LEU A 67 1.53 7.89 -5.67
C LEU A 67 2.97 7.39 -5.85
N GLY A 68 3.41 6.47 -4.98
CA GLY A 68 4.82 6.12 -4.86
C GLY A 68 5.66 7.35 -4.51
N ASP A 69 6.69 7.61 -5.31
CA ASP A 69 7.57 8.78 -5.12
C ASP A 69 7.06 10.06 -5.81
N LYS A 70 5.99 9.95 -6.59
CA LYS A 70 5.42 11.07 -7.33
C LYS A 70 4.49 11.88 -6.44
N LYS A 71 4.71 13.22 -6.42
CA LYS A 71 3.83 14.18 -5.76
C LYS A 71 3.28 15.13 -6.80
N ILE A 72 1.98 15.30 -6.83
CA ILE A 72 1.27 16.12 -7.81
C ILE A 72 0.31 17.04 -7.07
N ALA A 73 0.38 18.32 -7.39
CA ALA A 73 -0.59 19.29 -6.86
C ALA A 73 -1.99 18.95 -7.37
N GLY A 74 -2.91 18.76 -6.44
CA GLY A 74 -4.30 18.49 -6.76
C GLY A 74 -5.07 19.74 -7.13
N ASN A 75 -6.03 19.61 -8.01
CA ASN A 75 -6.97 20.68 -8.36
C ASN A 75 -8.25 20.44 -7.54
N LEU A 76 -8.76 21.52 -6.92
CA LEU A 76 -9.98 21.45 -6.11
C LEU A 76 -11.27 21.51 -6.95
N ASN A 77 -11.18 22.07 -8.15
CA ASN A 77 -12.34 22.32 -9.00
C ASN A 77 -12.45 21.36 -10.20
N THR A 78 -11.38 20.63 -10.51
CA THR A 78 -11.31 19.70 -11.63
C THR A 78 -10.56 18.45 -11.25
N ASN A 79 -10.66 17.40 -12.08
CA ASN A 79 -9.89 16.19 -11.88
C ASN A 79 -8.38 16.47 -12.02
N THR A 80 -7.59 15.71 -11.29
CA THR A 80 -6.14 15.71 -11.37
C THR A 80 -5.69 14.44 -12.09
N THR A 81 -4.89 14.58 -13.13
CA THR A 81 -4.35 13.46 -13.90
C THR A 81 -3.01 13.03 -13.31
N ILE A 82 -2.88 11.77 -12.93
CA ILE A 82 -1.68 11.16 -12.37
C ILE A 82 -1.11 10.16 -13.37
N PRO A 83 0.06 10.41 -13.98
CA PRO A 83 0.69 9.47 -14.89
C PRO A 83 1.25 8.27 -14.12
N LEU A 84 1.04 7.05 -14.65
CA LEU A 84 1.47 5.79 -14.02
C LEU A 84 2.81 5.30 -14.53
N GLU A 85 3.39 5.98 -15.52
CA GLU A 85 4.70 5.65 -16.07
C GLU A 85 5.78 5.56 -14.97
N GLY A 86 6.66 4.56 -15.06
CA GLY A 86 7.76 4.34 -14.12
C GLY A 86 7.36 3.68 -12.79
N LEU A 87 6.07 3.46 -12.53
CA LEU A 87 5.65 2.68 -11.38
C LEU A 87 5.91 1.18 -11.60
N ARG A 88 6.16 0.46 -10.52
CA ARG A 88 6.28 -1.01 -10.57
C ARG A 88 4.89 -1.63 -10.70
N MET A 89 4.81 -2.86 -11.20
CA MET A 89 3.59 -3.65 -11.13
C MET A 89 3.26 -3.99 -9.68
N GLY A 90 1.97 -4.10 -9.38
CA GLY A 90 1.45 -4.41 -8.05
C GLY A 90 0.56 -3.31 -7.49
N ALA A 91 0.23 -3.42 -6.22
CA ALA A 91 -0.60 -2.46 -5.51
C ALA A 91 0.23 -1.27 -5.02
N HIS A 92 -0.29 -0.07 -5.23
CA HIS A 92 0.29 1.19 -4.77
C HIS A 92 -0.74 1.97 -3.97
N ASP A 93 -0.29 2.62 -2.91
CA ASP A 93 -1.15 3.52 -2.14
C ASP A 93 -1.13 4.92 -2.80
N LEU A 94 -2.30 5.37 -3.20
CA LEU A 94 -2.55 6.74 -3.61
C LEU A 94 -3.03 7.51 -2.38
N ILE A 95 -2.24 8.50 -1.96
CA ILE A 95 -2.49 9.28 -0.77
C ILE A 95 -2.86 10.71 -1.19
N ALA A 96 -3.97 11.22 -0.69
CA ALA A 96 -4.30 12.64 -0.78
C ALA A 96 -3.96 13.31 0.54
N ARG A 97 -3.14 14.36 0.48
CA ARG A 97 -2.83 15.25 1.60
C ARG A 97 -3.55 16.56 1.42
N ILE A 98 -4.36 16.90 2.37
CA ILE A 98 -5.27 18.02 2.32
C ILE A 98 -4.94 18.99 3.46
N LYS A 99 -4.64 20.23 3.12
CA LYS A 99 -4.43 21.28 4.11
C LYS A 99 -5.64 22.21 4.13
N SER A 100 -6.24 22.35 5.29
CA SER A 100 -7.22 23.38 5.62
C SER A 100 -6.51 24.56 6.30
N SER A 101 -7.27 25.59 6.70
CA SER A 101 -6.75 26.70 7.52
C SER A 101 -6.32 26.25 8.92
N GLU A 102 -6.96 25.22 9.46
CA GLU A 102 -6.81 24.81 10.85
C GLU A 102 -6.04 23.48 10.99
N GLU A 103 -6.27 22.52 10.06
CA GLU A 103 -5.76 21.16 10.17
C GLU A 103 -5.22 20.62 8.86
N THR A 104 -4.51 19.51 8.97
CA THR A 104 -4.05 18.71 7.84
C THR A 104 -4.70 17.34 7.89
N TYR A 105 -5.35 16.94 6.80
CA TYR A 105 -6.02 15.65 6.64
C TYR A 105 -5.24 14.79 5.66
N SER A 106 -5.42 13.48 5.77
CA SER A 106 -4.91 12.53 4.79
C SER A 106 -5.96 11.46 4.55
N THR A 107 -6.13 11.07 3.30
CA THR A 107 -6.95 9.92 2.91
C THR A 107 -6.19 9.11 1.86
N GLU A 108 -6.44 7.81 1.81
CA GLU A 108 -5.71 6.91 0.92
C GLU A 108 -6.63 5.92 0.23
N MET A 109 -6.19 5.42 -0.92
CA MET A 109 -6.81 4.31 -1.61
C MET A 109 -5.75 3.50 -2.37
N LYS A 110 -6.06 2.25 -2.73
CA LYS A 110 -5.15 1.41 -3.51
C LYS A 110 -5.42 1.50 -5.00
N ILE A 111 -4.34 1.63 -5.77
CA ILE A 111 -4.35 1.49 -7.23
C ILE A 111 -3.48 0.29 -7.58
N VAL A 112 -3.97 -0.56 -8.49
CA VAL A 112 -3.24 -1.75 -8.94
C VAL A 112 -2.67 -1.50 -10.33
N ILE A 113 -1.37 -1.64 -10.47
CA ILE A 113 -0.67 -1.56 -11.75
C ILE A 113 -0.45 -2.97 -12.29
N VAL A 114 -0.92 -3.22 -13.50
CA VAL A 114 -0.80 -4.50 -14.20
C VAL A 114 0.16 -4.39 -15.37
N ALA A 115 0.54 -5.53 -15.94
CA ALA A 115 1.37 -5.57 -17.13
C ALA A 115 0.63 -4.98 -18.35
N ASP A 116 1.36 -4.28 -19.20
CA ASP A 116 0.83 -3.71 -20.45
C ASP A 116 0.43 -4.82 -21.45
N GLU A 117 1.13 -5.95 -21.39
CA GLU A 117 0.86 -7.13 -22.22
C GLU A 117 0.62 -8.37 -21.35
N PRO A 118 -0.24 -9.30 -21.77
CA PRO A 118 -0.42 -10.55 -21.07
C PRO A 118 0.88 -11.37 -21.08
N PRO A 119 1.14 -12.19 -20.05
CA PRO A 119 2.33 -13.01 -19.99
C PRO A 119 2.35 -14.01 -21.15
N LYS A 120 3.53 -14.19 -21.73
CA LYS A 120 3.73 -15.22 -22.76
C LYS A 120 3.63 -16.60 -22.11
N LEU A 121 2.66 -17.38 -22.57
CA LEU A 121 2.53 -18.77 -22.13
C LEU A 121 3.55 -19.63 -22.83
N TYR A 122 4.36 -20.35 -22.06
CA TYR A 122 5.26 -21.36 -22.57
C TYR A 122 4.63 -22.75 -22.38
N THR A 123 4.82 -23.59 -23.39
CA THR A 123 4.52 -25.03 -23.28
C THR A 123 5.82 -25.77 -22.95
N TYR A 124 5.70 -26.87 -22.24
CA TYR A 124 6.84 -27.75 -21.96
C TYR A 124 6.62 -29.11 -22.60
N LYS A 125 7.72 -29.79 -22.90
CA LYS A 125 7.74 -31.17 -23.33
C LYS A 125 8.56 -31.95 -22.31
N VAL A 126 7.98 -33.00 -21.74
CA VAL A 126 8.73 -33.93 -20.89
C VAL A 126 9.72 -34.66 -21.78
N LEU A 127 11.00 -34.47 -21.54
CA LEU A 127 12.07 -35.13 -22.28
C LEU A 127 12.37 -36.52 -21.69
N GLU A 128 12.39 -36.60 -20.37
CA GLU A 128 12.75 -37.83 -19.66
C GLU A 128 12.09 -37.82 -18.26
N SER A 129 11.93 -39.02 -17.69
CA SER A 129 11.35 -39.17 -16.36
C SER A 129 12.19 -40.19 -15.58
N TYR A 130 12.64 -39.78 -14.41
CA TYR A 130 13.47 -40.62 -13.52
C TYR A 130 12.68 -41.13 -12.33
N PRO A 131 13.01 -42.34 -11.81
CA PRO A 131 12.42 -42.83 -10.57
C PRO A 131 12.79 -41.90 -9.42
N HIS A 132 11.82 -41.64 -8.55
CA HIS A 132 12.03 -40.82 -7.36
C HIS A 132 11.72 -41.63 -6.10
N ASP A 133 12.60 -41.57 -5.12
CA ASP A 133 12.31 -42.12 -3.78
C ASP A 133 11.23 -41.23 -3.11
N ILE A 134 10.07 -41.84 -2.84
CA ILE A 134 8.93 -41.14 -2.24
C ILE A 134 9.21 -40.64 -0.80
N GLN A 135 10.27 -41.13 -0.17
CA GLN A 135 10.69 -40.69 1.17
C GLN A 135 11.72 -39.56 1.13
N ALA A 136 12.28 -39.31 -0.05
CA ALA A 136 13.21 -38.18 -0.23
C ALA A 136 12.44 -36.86 -0.41
N TYR A 137 12.71 -35.91 0.46
CA TYR A 137 12.22 -34.56 0.30
C TYR A 137 13.14 -33.77 -0.61
N THR A 138 12.69 -33.50 -1.84
CA THR A 138 13.47 -32.74 -2.81
C THR A 138 12.87 -31.34 -3.04
N GLN A 139 13.65 -30.32 -2.78
CA GLN A 139 13.34 -28.92 -3.14
C GLN A 139 14.21 -28.48 -4.31
N GLY A 140 13.76 -28.72 -5.51
CA GLY A 140 14.50 -28.38 -6.73
C GLY A 140 15.54 -29.45 -7.08
N LEU A 141 15.53 -29.85 -8.34
CA LEU A 141 16.51 -30.75 -8.94
C LEU A 141 17.27 -29.94 -9.98
N GLU A 142 18.59 -29.99 -9.92
CA GLU A 142 19.48 -29.32 -10.85
C GLU A 142 20.47 -30.34 -11.42
N PHE A 143 20.76 -30.25 -12.72
CA PHE A 143 21.80 -31.06 -13.33
C PHE A 143 23.17 -30.55 -12.94
N PHE A 144 24.00 -31.43 -12.39
CA PHE A 144 25.39 -31.16 -12.15
C PHE A 144 26.27 -32.10 -13.04
N GLY A 145 26.79 -31.59 -14.11
CA GLY A 145 27.48 -32.39 -15.12
C GLY A 145 26.51 -33.32 -15.83
N GLU A 146 26.75 -34.64 -15.75
CA GLU A 146 25.91 -35.69 -16.35
C GLU A 146 24.97 -36.34 -15.29
N ALA A 147 24.97 -35.86 -14.03
CA ALA A 147 24.18 -36.41 -12.94
C ALA A 147 23.07 -35.46 -12.50
N LEU A 148 21.96 -36.03 -12.01
CA LEU A 148 20.89 -35.33 -11.30
C LEU A 148 21.24 -35.26 -9.83
#